data_7222498ba1334e755e3de1bc470d3e19
#
_entry.id   7222498ba1334e755e3de1bc470d3e19
#
_cell.length_a   1.000
_cell.length_b   1.000
_cell.length_c   1.000
_cell.angle_alpha   90.00
_cell.angle_beta   90.00
_cell.angle_gamma   90.00
#
_symmetry.space_group_name_H-M   'P 1'
#
loop_
_entity.id
_entity.type
_entity.pdbx_description
1 polymer ?
#
loop_
_entity_poly.entity_id
_entity_poly.type
_entity_poly.pdbx_seq_one_letter_code
_entity_poly.pdbx_strand_id
1 'polypeptide(L)'
;KISSINIIGEGSDKIALKKNNTFVNIFNETIASLNGKSLNYKFNFVNNIPFSRGLGSSSSVIVGAIAAAYYIAGFKVERSVILNKALQYENHPDNISPAVWGGFTVNIVSGDSVFTQRTDIDSNLKAVVVIPDEPMNTKQSRGKLPANYTMSECVSNLSHAAYLSSCFIKKDYDNLRLACIDKMHEERRMSALPELFRVNEVAYANGSLMSTLSGSGSSFLNLTYDDRAQALAQALQSEFSKFRVVILDIDNDGFNKKRKK
;
A
#
# COMPACT_ATOMS: atom_id res chain seq x y z
N LYS A 1 0.65 -33.61 6.06
CA LYS A 1 -0.04 -32.95 7.19
C LYS A 1 -0.36 -31.51 6.77
N ILE A 2 -1.58 -31.02 7.06
CA ILE A 2 -2.05 -29.71 6.64
C ILE A 2 -1.59 -28.68 7.68
N SER A 3 -0.97 -27.58 7.23
CA SER A 3 -0.64 -26.45 8.10
C SER A 3 -1.93 -25.87 8.71
N SER A 4 -1.93 -25.58 10.00
CA SER A 4 -3.10 -24.94 10.62
C SER A 4 -3.03 -23.43 10.45
N ILE A 5 -4.15 -22.83 10.10
CA ILE A 5 -4.27 -21.39 9.84
C ILE A 5 -5.33 -20.80 10.79
N ASN A 6 -4.93 -19.80 11.56
CA ASN A 6 -5.81 -18.97 12.37
C ASN A 6 -5.69 -17.51 11.94
N ILE A 7 -6.81 -16.82 11.77
CA ILE A 7 -6.85 -15.41 11.32
C ILE A 7 -7.70 -14.62 12.31
N ILE A 8 -7.17 -13.51 12.78
CA ILE A 8 -7.85 -12.50 13.61
C ILE A 8 -7.91 -11.20 12.82
N GLY A 9 -9.05 -10.51 12.86
CA GLY A 9 -9.29 -9.27 12.11
C GLY A 9 -9.84 -9.50 10.71
N GLU A 10 -9.39 -8.75 9.73
CA GLU A 10 -9.85 -8.79 8.35
C GLU A 10 -9.67 -10.17 7.73
N GLY A 11 -10.77 -10.76 7.25
CA GLY A 11 -10.80 -12.09 6.62
C GLY A 11 -10.92 -13.26 7.59
N SER A 12 -11.11 -13.03 8.89
CA SER A 12 -11.32 -14.10 9.88
C SER A 12 -12.57 -14.94 9.59
N ASP A 13 -13.58 -14.34 8.97
CA ASP A 13 -14.85 -14.95 8.52
C ASP A 13 -14.70 -15.72 7.18
N LYS A 14 -13.63 -15.51 6.43
CA LYS A 14 -13.45 -16.08 5.09
C LYS A 14 -12.86 -17.49 5.14
N ILE A 15 -13.72 -18.51 5.09
CA ILE A 15 -13.32 -19.93 5.08
C ILE A 15 -12.31 -20.24 3.93
N ALA A 16 -12.46 -19.59 2.78
CA ALA A 16 -11.58 -19.77 1.65
C ALA A 16 -10.10 -19.48 1.99
N LEU A 17 -9.83 -18.48 2.83
CA LEU A 17 -8.47 -18.12 3.26
C LEU A 17 -7.84 -19.15 4.19
N LYS A 18 -8.65 -19.98 4.85
CA LYS A 18 -8.16 -21.10 5.68
C LYS A 18 -7.83 -22.34 4.83
N LYS A 19 -8.39 -22.44 3.62
CA LYS A 19 -8.15 -23.55 2.68
C LYS A 19 -7.06 -23.24 1.67
N ASN A 20 -7.04 -22.03 1.13
CA ASN A 20 -6.06 -21.55 0.18
C ASN A 20 -5.60 -20.14 0.58
N ASN A 21 -4.43 -20.06 1.18
CA ASN A 21 -3.89 -18.82 1.74
C ASN A 21 -2.61 -18.43 1.00
N THR A 22 -2.64 -17.26 0.37
CA THR A 22 -1.53 -16.74 -0.43
C THR A 22 -0.23 -16.65 0.37
N PHE A 23 -0.29 -16.20 1.64
CA PHE A 23 0.90 -16.16 2.49
C PHE A 23 1.51 -17.57 2.67
N VAL A 24 0.67 -18.55 3.00
CA VAL A 24 1.13 -19.93 3.24
C VAL A 24 1.70 -20.54 1.97
N ASN A 25 1.10 -20.27 0.82
CA ASN A 25 1.60 -20.77 -0.48
C ASN A 25 2.98 -20.18 -0.79
N ILE A 26 3.13 -18.86 -0.74
CA ILE A 26 4.41 -18.17 -0.98
C ILE A 26 5.47 -18.58 0.05
N PHE A 27 5.09 -18.68 1.32
CA PHE A 27 5.98 -19.15 2.38
C PHE A 27 6.52 -20.56 2.08
N ASN A 28 5.64 -21.52 1.77
CA ASN A 28 6.03 -22.90 1.48
C ASN A 28 6.90 -23.01 0.22
N GLU A 29 6.55 -22.27 -0.84
CA GLU A 29 7.34 -22.21 -2.07
C GLU A 29 8.74 -21.64 -1.81
N THR A 30 8.81 -20.55 -1.03
CA THR A 30 10.09 -19.94 -0.66
C THR A 30 10.93 -20.86 0.21
N ILE A 31 10.34 -21.51 1.23
CA ILE A 31 11.04 -22.50 2.08
C ILE A 31 11.59 -23.65 1.23
N ALA A 32 10.79 -24.18 0.32
CA ALA A 32 11.22 -25.27 -0.56
C ALA A 32 12.41 -24.85 -1.43
N SER A 33 12.41 -23.64 -1.95
CA SER A 33 13.53 -23.12 -2.75
C SER A 33 14.82 -22.90 -1.96
N LEU A 34 14.72 -22.66 -0.63
CA LEU A 34 15.88 -22.42 0.23
C LEU A 34 16.47 -23.73 0.81
N ASN A 35 15.64 -24.63 1.30
CA ASN A 35 16.06 -25.80 2.08
C ASN A 35 15.66 -27.15 1.47
N GLY A 36 14.87 -27.15 0.41
CA GLY A 36 14.35 -28.37 -0.23
C GLY A 36 13.40 -29.22 0.65
N LYS A 37 12.99 -28.73 1.82
CA LYS A 37 12.07 -29.43 2.73
C LYS A 37 10.87 -28.58 3.08
N SER A 38 9.68 -29.10 2.79
CA SER A 38 8.42 -28.53 3.30
C SER A 38 8.13 -29.12 4.68
N LEU A 39 7.97 -28.23 5.67
CA LEU A 39 7.57 -28.59 7.03
C LEU A 39 6.14 -28.12 7.30
N ASN A 40 5.52 -28.71 8.32
CA ASN A 40 4.19 -28.27 8.75
C ASN A 40 4.33 -27.16 9.79
N TYR A 41 3.74 -26.02 9.50
CA TYR A 41 3.75 -24.86 10.40
C TYR A 41 2.34 -24.54 10.87
N LYS A 42 2.25 -23.90 12.03
CA LYS A 42 1.05 -23.26 12.52
C LYS A 42 1.17 -21.76 12.24
N PHE A 43 0.21 -21.25 11.47
CA PHE A 43 0.17 -19.83 11.12
C PHE A 43 -0.91 -19.11 11.94
N ASN A 44 -0.52 -18.06 12.64
CA ASN A 44 -1.44 -17.16 13.33
C ASN A 44 -1.28 -15.77 12.73
N PHE A 45 -2.33 -15.29 12.06
CA PHE A 45 -2.38 -13.98 11.44
C PHE A 45 -3.20 -13.02 12.27
N VAL A 46 -2.69 -11.79 12.44
CA VAL A 46 -3.46 -10.63 12.87
C VAL A 46 -3.45 -9.68 11.69
N ASN A 47 -4.59 -9.53 11.02
CA ASN A 47 -4.71 -8.72 9.82
C ASN A 47 -5.68 -7.55 10.05
N ASN A 48 -5.17 -6.33 9.97
CA ASN A 48 -5.95 -5.11 10.11
C ASN A 48 -6.09 -4.36 8.76
N ILE A 49 -5.57 -4.94 7.66
CA ILE A 49 -5.61 -4.29 6.34
C ILE A 49 -6.82 -4.82 5.55
N PRO A 50 -7.79 -3.96 5.21
CA PRO A 50 -8.93 -4.34 4.38
C PRO A 50 -8.52 -4.86 3.00
N PHE A 51 -9.22 -5.90 2.54
CA PHE A 51 -8.96 -6.48 1.22
C PHE A 51 -9.54 -5.63 0.09
N SER A 52 -8.81 -5.53 -1.04
CA SER A 52 -9.27 -4.91 -2.28
C SER A 52 -9.72 -3.45 -2.09
N ARG A 53 -8.98 -2.69 -1.29
CA ARG A 53 -9.24 -1.27 -1.00
C ARG A 53 -8.06 -0.35 -1.39
N GLY A 54 -7.07 -0.85 -2.13
CA GLY A 54 -5.89 -0.05 -2.49
C GLY A 54 -4.89 0.19 -1.35
N LEU A 55 -4.99 -0.57 -0.24
CA LEU A 55 -4.16 -0.38 0.96
C LEU A 55 -2.97 -1.35 1.04
N GLY A 56 -2.49 -1.89 -0.07
CA GLY A 56 -1.29 -2.71 -0.11
C GLY A 56 -1.39 -4.08 0.57
N SER A 57 -2.61 -4.61 0.83
CA SER A 57 -2.82 -5.90 1.50
C SER A 57 -2.09 -7.07 0.80
N SER A 58 -2.10 -7.12 -0.54
CA SER A 58 -1.39 -8.15 -1.30
C SER A 58 0.12 -8.09 -1.07
N SER A 59 0.70 -6.91 -1.20
CA SER A 59 2.14 -6.69 -1.08
C SER A 59 2.64 -6.97 0.33
N SER A 60 1.86 -6.61 1.37
CA SER A 60 2.22 -6.94 2.76
C SER A 60 2.24 -8.45 3.01
N VAL A 61 1.31 -9.20 2.41
CA VAL A 61 1.25 -10.67 2.46
C VAL A 61 2.47 -11.29 1.77
N ILE A 62 2.81 -10.81 0.57
CA ILE A 62 3.96 -11.30 -0.21
C ILE A 62 5.27 -11.08 0.56
N VAL A 63 5.52 -9.84 0.98
CA VAL A 63 6.73 -9.46 1.73
C VAL A 63 6.84 -10.24 3.02
N GLY A 64 5.75 -10.32 3.79
CA GLY A 64 5.71 -11.04 5.05
C GLY A 64 5.98 -12.53 4.90
N ALA A 65 5.43 -13.18 3.86
CA ALA A 65 5.62 -14.60 3.59
C ALA A 65 7.08 -14.93 3.23
N ILE A 66 7.68 -14.14 2.34
CA ILE A 66 9.08 -14.33 1.92
C ILE A 66 10.02 -14.07 3.10
N ALA A 67 9.84 -12.96 3.83
CA ALA A 67 10.67 -12.63 4.99
C ALA A 67 10.59 -13.69 6.08
N ALA A 68 9.39 -14.22 6.38
CA ALA A 68 9.19 -15.29 7.32
C ALA A 68 9.88 -16.59 6.88
N ALA A 69 9.81 -16.93 5.60
CA ALA A 69 10.47 -18.11 5.04
C ALA A 69 12.00 -18.03 5.19
N TYR A 70 12.61 -16.91 4.82
CA TYR A 70 14.05 -16.69 5.01
C TYR A 70 14.45 -16.78 6.48
N TYR A 71 13.65 -16.15 7.36
CA TYR A 71 13.92 -16.20 8.80
C TYR A 71 13.87 -17.61 9.38
N ILE A 72 12.84 -18.39 9.03
CA ILE A 72 12.66 -19.78 9.51
C ILE A 72 13.74 -20.71 8.93
N ALA A 73 14.15 -20.47 7.69
CA ALA A 73 15.22 -21.23 7.05
C ALA A 73 16.62 -20.92 7.60
N GLY A 74 16.75 -19.94 8.49
CA GLY A 74 18.02 -19.54 9.09
C GLY A 74 18.87 -18.62 8.22
N PHE A 75 18.30 -18.09 7.12
CA PHE A 75 19.00 -17.14 6.26
C PHE A 75 18.89 -15.72 6.81
N LYS A 76 19.86 -14.87 6.44
CA LYS A 76 19.78 -13.44 6.72
C LYS A 76 18.61 -12.83 5.94
N VAL A 77 17.73 -12.14 6.65
CA VAL A 77 16.58 -11.45 6.05
C VAL A 77 17.05 -10.07 5.58
N GLU A 78 17.53 -9.99 4.34
CA GLU A 78 17.99 -8.75 3.72
C GLU A 78 16.86 -8.12 2.89
N ARG A 79 16.61 -6.83 3.09
CA ARG A 79 15.49 -6.12 2.46
C ARG A 79 15.54 -6.14 0.94
N SER A 80 16.70 -5.94 0.34
CA SER A 80 16.89 -6.00 -1.12
C SER A 80 16.60 -7.39 -1.69
N VAL A 81 17.02 -8.45 -0.99
CA VAL A 81 16.72 -9.84 -1.39
C VAL A 81 15.22 -10.11 -1.34
N ILE A 82 14.55 -9.70 -0.25
CA ILE A 82 13.11 -9.87 -0.10
C ILE A 82 12.36 -9.08 -1.18
N LEU A 83 12.78 -7.84 -1.45
CA LEU A 83 12.17 -6.98 -2.48
C LEU A 83 12.27 -7.60 -3.88
N ASN A 84 13.47 -8.04 -4.28
CA ASN A 84 13.67 -8.66 -5.59
C ASN A 84 12.91 -10.00 -5.72
N LYS A 85 12.86 -10.79 -4.65
CA LYS A 85 12.06 -12.03 -4.65
C LYS A 85 10.56 -11.73 -4.77
N ALA A 86 10.08 -10.67 -4.16
CA ALA A 86 8.68 -10.26 -4.20
C ALA A 86 8.21 -9.85 -5.61
N LEU A 87 9.11 -9.34 -6.48
CA LEU A 87 8.80 -9.07 -7.90
C LEU A 87 8.28 -10.28 -8.67
N GLN A 88 8.62 -11.50 -8.27
CA GLN A 88 8.13 -12.73 -8.91
C GLN A 88 6.62 -12.93 -8.72
N TYR A 89 6.03 -12.29 -7.72
CA TYR A 89 4.61 -12.37 -7.38
C TYR A 89 3.83 -11.12 -7.75
N GLU A 90 4.48 -9.98 -7.84
CA GLU A 90 3.87 -8.70 -8.19
C GLU A 90 4.86 -7.85 -9.01
N ASN A 91 4.56 -7.65 -10.29
CA ASN A 91 5.46 -7.00 -11.26
C ASN A 91 5.67 -5.49 -11.02
N HIS A 92 5.01 -4.93 -10.02
CA HIS A 92 5.07 -3.50 -9.71
C HIS A 92 5.61 -3.31 -8.30
N PRO A 93 6.76 -2.64 -8.13
CA PRO A 93 7.41 -2.47 -6.84
C PRO A 93 6.79 -1.37 -5.97
N ASP A 94 5.85 -0.61 -6.49
CA ASP A 94 5.24 0.57 -5.87
C ASP A 94 4.60 0.32 -4.50
N ASN A 95 4.01 -0.87 -4.28
CA ASN A 95 3.47 -1.28 -2.98
C ASN A 95 4.43 -2.20 -2.21
N ILE A 96 5.20 -3.04 -2.91
CA ILE A 96 6.17 -3.95 -2.28
C ILE A 96 7.28 -3.16 -1.61
N SER A 97 7.81 -2.15 -2.29
CA SER A 97 8.95 -1.37 -1.79
C SER A 97 8.66 -0.65 -0.49
N PRO A 98 7.56 0.12 -0.33
CA PRO A 98 7.24 0.73 0.95
C PRO A 98 6.90 -0.32 2.03
N ALA A 99 6.34 -1.47 1.69
CA ALA A 99 6.15 -2.56 2.65
C ALA A 99 7.48 -3.13 3.17
N VAL A 100 8.53 -3.13 2.34
CA VAL A 100 9.89 -3.56 2.72
C VAL A 100 10.64 -2.49 3.49
N TRP A 101 10.63 -1.25 3.00
CA TRP A 101 11.54 -0.20 3.45
C TRP A 101 10.89 0.80 4.41
N GLY A 102 9.58 1.00 4.35
CA GLY A 102 8.87 2.12 4.98
C GLY A 102 9.18 3.46 4.29
N GLY A 103 8.56 4.51 4.79
CA GLY A 103 8.75 5.87 4.30
C GLY A 103 8.23 6.12 2.88
N PHE A 104 8.71 7.17 2.26
CA PHE A 104 8.45 7.48 0.85
C PHE A 104 9.49 6.78 -0.03
N THR A 105 9.06 5.98 -1.00
CA THR A 105 9.94 5.22 -1.88
C THR A 105 9.70 5.56 -3.35
N VAL A 106 10.78 5.73 -4.09
CA VAL A 106 10.80 5.87 -5.55
C VAL A 106 11.60 4.71 -6.12
N ASN A 107 11.05 4.01 -7.10
CA ASN A 107 11.58 2.75 -7.56
C ASN A 107 11.73 2.70 -9.07
N ILE A 108 12.79 2.03 -9.52
CA ILE A 108 12.94 1.56 -10.89
C ILE A 108 13.20 0.06 -10.89
N VAL A 109 12.75 -0.61 -11.94
CA VAL A 109 13.05 -2.03 -12.18
C VAL A 109 14.04 -2.10 -13.34
N SER A 110 15.13 -2.84 -13.14
CA SER A 110 16.10 -3.14 -14.19
C SER A 110 16.46 -4.61 -14.11
N GLY A 111 16.13 -5.37 -15.16
CA GLY A 111 16.16 -6.83 -15.13
C GLY A 111 15.29 -7.38 -14.00
N ASP A 112 15.83 -8.28 -13.19
CA ASP A 112 15.15 -8.89 -12.06
C ASP A 112 15.38 -8.14 -10.72
N SER A 113 15.83 -6.89 -10.79
CA SER A 113 16.21 -6.10 -9.62
C SER A 113 15.41 -4.81 -9.49
N VAL A 114 15.04 -4.47 -8.27
CA VAL A 114 14.44 -3.20 -7.89
C VAL A 114 15.48 -2.29 -7.27
N PHE A 115 15.62 -1.10 -7.81
CA PHE A 115 16.43 -0.04 -7.25
C PHE A 115 15.52 0.98 -6.58
N THR A 116 15.70 1.18 -5.29
CA THR A 116 14.85 2.03 -4.45
C THR A 116 15.64 3.21 -3.91
N GLN A 117 15.10 4.41 -4.11
CA GLN A 117 15.44 5.60 -3.32
C GLN A 117 14.38 5.78 -2.24
N ARG A 118 14.82 6.00 -1.01
CA ARG A 118 13.93 6.10 0.15
C ARG A 118 14.20 7.37 0.94
N THR A 119 13.14 8.00 1.41
CA THR A 119 13.19 9.18 2.28
C THR A 119 12.26 8.98 3.47
N ASP A 120 12.71 9.35 4.68
CA ASP A 120 11.85 9.41 5.85
C ASP A 120 10.81 10.52 5.70
N ILE A 121 9.57 10.21 6.05
CA ILE A 121 8.50 11.19 6.19
C ILE A 121 8.48 11.68 7.64
N ASP A 122 8.28 12.97 7.84
CA ASP A 122 8.28 13.54 9.18
C ASP A 122 7.14 12.99 10.05
N SER A 123 7.44 12.75 11.32
CA SER A 123 6.49 12.15 12.27
C SER A 123 5.31 13.07 12.63
N ASN A 124 5.40 14.37 12.31
CA ASN A 124 4.30 15.33 12.45
C ASN A 124 3.27 15.25 11.32
N LEU A 125 3.49 14.41 10.31
CA LEU A 125 2.47 14.08 9.30
C LEU A 125 1.66 12.86 9.73
N LYS A 126 0.36 12.90 9.43
CA LYS A 126 -0.57 11.80 9.58
C LYS A 126 -1.26 11.48 8.26
N ALA A 127 -1.59 10.23 8.08
CA ALA A 127 -2.44 9.77 7.01
C ALA A 127 -3.88 9.62 7.52
N VAL A 128 -4.79 10.44 7.01
CA VAL A 128 -6.23 10.29 7.22
C VAL A 128 -6.79 9.52 6.03
N VAL A 129 -7.15 8.26 6.25
CA VAL A 129 -7.57 7.35 5.18
C VAL A 129 -9.07 7.17 5.20
N VAL A 130 -9.70 7.45 4.07
CA VAL A 130 -11.13 7.16 3.84
C VAL A 130 -11.25 5.82 3.13
N ILE A 131 -12.02 4.90 3.71
CA ILE A 131 -12.14 3.52 3.24
C ILE A 131 -13.62 3.24 2.94
N PRO A 132 -14.03 3.30 1.66
CA PRO A 132 -15.37 2.91 1.23
C PRO A 132 -15.65 1.43 1.47
N ASP A 133 -16.93 1.08 1.64
CA ASP A 133 -17.34 -0.34 1.77
C ASP A 133 -17.22 -1.10 0.43
N GLU A 134 -17.29 -0.40 -0.69
CA GLU A 134 -17.17 -0.99 -2.02
C GLU A 134 -15.72 -1.36 -2.34
N PRO A 135 -15.45 -2.65 -2.62
CA PRO A 135 -14.14 -3.07 -3.08
C PRO A 135 -13.88 -2.60 -4.52
N MET A 136 -12.66 -2.19 -4.79
CA MET A 136 -12.22 -1.94 -6.15
C MET A 136 -11.15 -2.96 -6.53
N ASN A 137 -11.50 -3.88 -7.44
CA ASN A 137 -10.56 -4.88 -7.93
C ASN A 137 -9.52 -4.23 -8.84
N THR A 138 -8.24 -4.45 -8.57
CA THR A 138 -7.12 -3.88 -9.32
C THR A 138 -7.20 -4.18 -10.83
N LYS A 139 -7.64 -5.39 -11.22
CA LYS A 139 -7.79 -5.77 -12.63
C LYS A 139 -8.89 -4.96 -13.32
N GLN A 140 -10.04 -4.79 -12.65
CA GLN A 140 -11.15 -3.98 -13.17
C GLN A 140 -10.77 -2.50 -13.24
N SER A 141 -10.07 -1.99 -12.21
CA SER A 141 -9.58 -0.62 -12.15
C SER A 141 -8.58 -0.32 -13.28
N ARG A 142 -7.67 -1.25 -13.57
CA ARG A 142 -6.75 -1.13 -14.73
C ARG A 142 -7.46 -1.16 -16.07
N GLY A 143 -8.51 -1.94 -16.20
CA GLY A 143 -9.31 -2.02 -17.43
C GLY A 143 -10.02 -0.72 -17.82
N LYS A 144 -10.08 0.27 -16.92
CA LYS A 144 -10.63 1.60 -17.18
C LYS A 144 -9.61 2.57 -17.79
N LEU A 145 -8.33 2.20 -17.77
CA LEU A 145 -7.28 3.05 -18.31
C LEU A 145 -7.18 2.92 -19.82
N PRO A 146 -6.96 4.02 -20.55
CA PRO A 146 -6.79 3.98 -22.01
C PRO A 146 -5.47 3.30 -22.37
N ALA A 147 -5.41 2.76 -23.57
CA ALA A 147 -4.18 2.18 -24.11
C ALA A 147 -3.10 3.24 -24.42
N ASN A 148 -3.53 4.47 -24.70
CA ASN A 148 -2.64 5.58 -25.09
C ASN A 148 -3.00 6.85 -24.32
N TYR A 149 -1.99 7.70 -24.12
CA TYR A 149 -2.11 9.02 -23.51
C TYR A 149 -1.59 10.09 -24.46
N THR A 150 -2.13 11.29 -24.35
CA THR A 150 -1.61 12.43 -25.09
C THR A 150 -0.25 12.85 -24.56
N MET A 151 0.55 13.52 -25.40
CA MET A 151 1.83 14.08 -24.98
C MET A 151 1.65 15.05 -23.79
N SER A 152 0.59 15.85 -23.77
CA SER A 152 0.28 16.78 -22.69
C SER A 152 0.01 16.05 -21.36
N GLU A 153 -0.75 14.94 -21.38
CA GLU A 153 -0.99 14.12 -20.19
C GLU A 153 0.33 13.49 -19.68
N CYS A 154 1.16 12.98 -20.60
CA CYS A 154 2.46 12.40 -20.24
C CYS A 154 3.39 13.44 -19.61
N VAL A 155 3.55 14.61 -20.24
CA VAL A 155 4.40 15.70 -19.72
C VAL A 155 3.90 16.16 -18.36
N SER A 156 2.58 16.33 -18.20
CA SER A 156 1.98 16.71 -16.92
C SER A 156 2.32 15.69 -15.83
N ASN A 157 2.07 14.39 -16.06
CA ASN A 157 2.33 13.38 -15.03
C ASN A 157 3.81 13.23 -14.70
N LEU A 158 4.71 13.28 -15.68
CA LEU A 158 6.16 13.21 -15.44
C LEU A 158 6.63 14.41 -14.59
N SER A 159 6.15 15.63 -14.91
CA SER A 159 6.49 16.83 -14.16
C SER A 159 6.00 16.77 -12.73
N HIS A 160 4.73 16.38 -12.53
CA HIS A 160 4.14 16.26 -11.19
C HIS A 160 4.80 15.15 -10.38
N ALA A 161 5.10 13.99 -10.96
CA ALA A 161 5.80 12.90 -10.27
C ALA A 161 7.20 13.31 -9.81
N ALA A 162 7.96 14.03 -10.65
CA ALA A 162 9.27 14.57 -10.30
C ALA A 162 9.17 15.62 -9.19
N TYR A 163 8.20 16.52 -9.30
CA TYR A 163 7.97 17.57 -8.30
C TYR A 163 7.50 16.99 -6.96
N LEU A 164 6.57 16.02 -6.97
CA LEU A 164 6.12 15.27 -5.79
C LEU A 164 7.30 14.61 -5.07
N SER A 165 8.17 13.94 -5.82
CA SER A 165 9.37 13.32 -5.26
C SER A 165 10.28 14.35 -4.60
N SER A 166 10.46 15.52 -5.24
CA SER A 166 11.23 16.63 -4.68
C SER A 166 10.61 17.17 -3.39
N CYS A 167 9.28 17.29 -3.32
CA CYS A 167 8.57 17.74 -2.11
C CYS A 167 8.86 16.82 -0.93
N PHE A 168 8.77 15.49 -1.11
CA PHE A 168 9.08 14.55 -0.04
C PHE A 168 10.56 14.58 0.37
N ILE A 169 11.49 14.64 -0.60
CA ILE A 169 12.93 14.70 -0.32
C ILE A 169 13.29 15.98 0.45
N LYS A 170 12.69 17.10 0.09
CA LYS A 170 12.95 18.42 0.73
C LYS A 170 12.06 18.70 1.93
N LYS A 171 11.12 17.81 2.23
CA LYS A 171 10.09 18.00 3.27
C LYS A 171 9.22 19.25 3.04
N ASP A 172 9.01 19.59 1.80
CA ASP A 172 8.17 20.70 1.36
C ASP A 172 6.71 20.22 1.20
N TYR A 173 6.09 19.91 2.31
CA TYR A 173 4.78 19.26 2.35
C TYR A 173 3.63 20.22 1.99
N ASP A 174 3.82 21.51 2.15
CA ASP A 174 2.81 22.51 1.80
C ASP A 174 2.54 22.59 0.29
N ASN A 175 3.49 22.15 -0.53
CA ASN A 175 3.35 22.06 -1.97
C ASN A 175 2.81 20.71 -2.49
N LEU A 176 2.49 19.75 -1.61
CA LEU A 176 1.98 18.43 -2.01
C LEU A 176 0.68 18.50 -2.80
N ARG A 177 -0.22 19.45 -2.46
CA ARG A 177 -1.46 19.65 -3.21
C ARG A 177 -1.23 20.00 -4.68
N LEU A 178 -0.24 20.81 -4.95
CA LEU A 178 0.15 21.16 -6.32
C LEU A 178 0.86 19.96 -7.00
N ALA A 179 1.63 19.21 -6.22
CA ALA A 179 2.47 18.13 -6.74
C ALA A 179 1.69 16.86 -7.13
N CYS A 180 0.58 16.53 -6.45
CA CYS A 180 -0.11 15.25 -6.60
C CYS A 180 -1.17 15.19 -7.71
N ILE A 181 -1.12 16.10 -8.68
CA ILE A 181 -2.06 16.12 -9.82
C ILE A 181 -1.76 14.96 -10.77
N ASP A 182 -2.78 14.16 -11.06
CA ASP A 182 -2.71 13.02 -11.97
C ASP A 182 -3.69 13.17 -13.15
N LYS A 183 -3.16 13.06 -14.38
CA LYS A 183 -3.93 13.09 -15.63
C LYS A 183 -4.08 11.70 -16.28
N MET A 184 -3.44 10.67 -15.69
CA MET A 184 -3.40 9.34 -16.30
C MET A 184 -4.45 8.38 -15.75
N HIS A 185 -4.62 8.32 -14.43
CA HIS A 185 -5.44 7.23 -13.89
C HIS A 185 -6.44 7.63 -12.80
N GLU A 186 -6.21 8.66 -12.00
CA GLU A 186 -7.01 8.94 -10.80
C GLU A 186 -8.48 9.20 -11.14
N GLU A 187 -8.78 10.21 -11.96
CA GLU A 187 -10.15 10.55 -12.35
C GLU A 187 -10.87 9.38 -13.03
N ARG A 188 -10.14 8.66 -13.90
CA ARG A 188 -10.68 7.50 -14.63
C ARG A 188 -11.08 6.35 -13.70
N ARG A 189 -10.33 6.15 -12.63
CA ARG A 189 -10.64 5.16 -11.60
C ARG A 189 -11.75 5.63 -10.68
N MET A 190 -11.71 6.89 -10.24
CA MET A 190 -12.72 7.49 -9.38
C MET A 190 -14.12 7.53 -10.04
N SER A 191 -14.19 7.57 -11.37
CA SER A 191 -15.48 7.47 -12.09
C SER A 191 -16.27 6.19 -11.79
N ALA A 192 -15.65 5.18 -11.19
CA ALA A 192 -16.34 3.97 -10.71
C ALA A 192 -17.09 4.19 -9.40
N LEU A 193 -16.66 5.17 -8.62
CA LEU A 193 -17.25 5.55 -7.34
C LEU A 193 -17.19 7.10 -7.25
N PRO A 194 -18.19 7.80 -7.84
CA PRO A 194 -18.16 9.26 -7.97
C PRO A 194 -18.07 10.02 -6.65
N GLU A 195 -18.49 9.42 -5.53
CA GLU A 195 -18.36 10.00 -4.19
C GLU A 195 -16.90 10.32 -3.84
N LEU A 196 -15.92 9.65 -4.46
CA LEU A 196 -14.49 9.92 -4.23
C LEU A 196 -14.07 11.32 -4.68
N PHE A 197 -14.73 11.91 -5.69
CA PHE A 197 -14.47 13.31 -6.07
C PHE A 197 -14.82 14.27 -4.92
N ARG A 198 -15.92 13.98 -4.22
CA ARG A 198 -16.33 14.77 -3.06
C ARG A 198 -15.38 14.58 -1.86
N VAL A 199 -14.79 13.40 -1.70
CA VAL A 199 -13.74 13.16 -0.67
C VAL A 199 -12.58 14.13 -0.86
N ASN A 200 -12.10 14.29 -2.09
CA ASN A 200 -11.01 15.22 -2.41
C ASN A 200 -11.36 16.67 -2.05
N GLU A 201 -12.55 17.14 -2.44
CA GLU A 201 -13.02 18.49 -2.13
C GLU A 201 -13.09 18.75 -0.62
N VAL A 202 -13.74 17.84 0.12
CA VAL A 202 -13.90 17.97 1.58
C VAL A 202 -12.54 17.92 2.28
N ALA A 203 -11.64 17.04 1.83
CA ALA A 203 -10.32 16.93 2.41
C ALA A 203 -9.51 18.22 2.27
N TYR A 204 -9.48 18.81 1.07
CA TYR A 204 -8.75 20.07 0.86
C TYR A 204 -9.40 21.24 1.57
N ALA A 205 -10.72 21.29 1.68
CA ALA A 205 -11.42 22.33 2.45
C ALA A 205 -11.12 22.27 3.95
N ASN A 206 -10.69 21.09 4.45
CA ASN A 206 -10.39 20.86 5.86
C ASN A 206 -8.89 20.64 6.14
N GLY A 207 -8.00 21.19 5.31
CA GLY A 207 -6.57 21.28 5.61
C GLY A 207 -5.74 20.06 5.22
N SER A 208 -6.23 19.21 4.30
CA SER A 208 -5.38 18.18 3.70
C SER A 208 -4.30 18.82 2.83
N LEU A 209 -3.06 18.40 3.00
CA LEU A 209 -1.90 18.79 2.19
C LEU A 209 -1.87 18.04 0.86
N MET A 210 -2.33 16.78 0.87
CA MET A 210 -2.45 15.91 -0.28
C MET A 210 -3.68 15.03 -0.11
N SER A 211 -4.47 14.89 -1.17
CA SER A 211 -5.66 14.05 -1.19
C SER A 211 -5.67 13.30 -2.52
N THR A 212 -5.53 11.98 -2.48
CA THR A 212 -5.34 11.15 -3.68
C THR A 212 -5.89 9.75 -3.48
N LEU A 213 -6.25 9.11 -4.59
CA LEU A 213 -6.66 7.70 -4.59
C LEU A 213 -5.50 6.81 -4.14
N SER A 214 -5.74 5.94 -3.19
CA SER A 214 -4.73 4.99 -2.71
C SER A 214 -4.61 3.79 -3.65
N GLY A 215 -3.50 3.68 -4.34
CA GLY A 215 -3.22 2.61 -5.29
C GLY A 215 -4.30 2.49 -6.37
N SER A 216 -4.94 1.33 -6.49
CA SER A 216 -6.06 1.11 -7.43
C SER A 216 -7.43 1.57 -6.88
N GLY A 217 -7.48 2.04 -5.65
CA GLY A 217 -8.70 2.37 -4.92
C GLY A 217 -9.31 1.12 -4.24
N SER A 218 -10.42 1.27 -3.57
CA SER A 218 -11.31 2.43 -3.42
C SER A 218 -10.89 3.42 -2.32
N SER A 219 -9.91 3.11 -1.46
CA SER A 219 -9.50 4.03 -0.39
C SER A 219 -8.89 5.30 -0.93
N PHE A 220 -9.03 6.36 -0.13
CA PHE A 220 -8.46 7.67 -0.40
C PHE A 220 -7.47 8.05 0.70
N LEU A 221 -6.27 8.45 0.31
CA LEU A 221 -5.21 8.89 1.21
C LEU A 221 -5.21 10.41 1.30
N ASN A 222 -5.33 10.92 2.51
CA ASN A 222 -5.20 12.34 2.80
C ASN A 222 -4.05 12.54 3.77
N LEU A 223 -3.03 13.30 3.38
CA LEU A 223 -1.94 13.69 4.27
C LEU A 223 -2.24 15.05 4.90
N THR A 224 -1.97 15.18 6.19
CA THR A 224 -2.11 16.43 6.93
C THR A 224 -1.13 16.47 8.09
N TYR A 225 -0.93 17.63 8.68
CA TYR A 225 -0.18 17.74 9.93
C TYR A 225 -0.96 17.15 11.11
N ASP A 226 -0.25 16.65 12.11
CA ASP A 226 -0.79 15.95 13.27
C ASP A 226 -1.86 16.77 14.01
N ASP A 227 -1.61 18.07 14.19
CA ASP A 227 -2.53 19.01 14.84
C ASP A 227 -3.88 19.18 14.13
N ARG A 228 -3.97 18.83 12.86
CA ARG A 228 -5.18 18.93 12.01
C ARG A 228 -5.84 17.59 11.72
N ALA A 229 -5.15 16.49 12.00
CA ALA A 229 -5.61 15.16 11.60
C ALA A 229 -6.98 14.77 12.18
N GLN A 230 -7.23 15.12 13.43
CA GLN A 230 -8.51 14.82 14.09
C GLN A 230 -9.67 15.64 13.49
N ALA A 231 -9.46 16.92 13.21
CA ALA A 231 -10.47 17.78 12.61
C ALA A 231 -10.80 17.33 11.18
N LEU A 232 -9.77 16.99 10.39
CA LEU A 232 -9.95 16.45 9.04
C LEU A 232 -10.70 15.12 9.05
N ALA A 233 -10.35 14.22 9.95
CA ALA A 233 -11.04 12.92 10.07
C ALA A 233 -12.51 13.08 10.47
N GLN A 234 -12.82 14.00 11.37
CA GLN A 234 -14.19 14.30 11.78
C GLN A 234 -15.02 14.89 10.62
N ALA A 235 -14.46 15.83 9.87
CA ALA A 235 -15.12 16.41 8.70
C ALA A 235 -15.44 15.34 7.65
N LEU A 236 -14.46 14.48 7.32
CA LEU A 236 -14.63 13.38 6.38
C LEU A 236 -15.65 12.33 6.89
N GLN A 237 -15.58 11.95 8.17
CA GLN A 237 -16.54 10.99 8.74
C GLN A 237 -17.97 11.53 8.79
N SER A 238 -18.13 12.82 9.03
CA SER A 238 -19.46 13.47 9.05
C SER A 238 -20.10 13.50 7.67
N GLU A 239 -19.32 13.81 6.62
CA GLU A 239 -19.80 13.85 5.24
C GLU A 239 -20.04 12.42 4.70
N PHE A 240 -19.16 11.48 5.02
CA PHE A 240 -19.18 10.11 4.50
C PHE A 240 -19.48 9.10 5.62
N SER A 241 -20.67 9.19 6.20
CA SER A 241 -21.08 8.37 7.36
C SER A 241 -21.02 6.85 7.12
N LYS A 242 -21.11 6.40 5.87
CA LYS A 242 -21.01 4.99 5.47
C LYS A 242 -19.57 4.51 5.27
N PHE A 243 -18.60 5.44 5.14
CA PHE A 243 -17.20 5.08 4.94
C PHE A 243 -16.49 5.01 6.29
N ARG A 244 -15.51 4.15 6.38
CA ARG A 244 -14.61 4.11 7.54
C ARG A 244 -13.50 5.14 7.35
N VAL A 245 -13.35 6.06 8.30
CA VAL A 245 -12.24 7.02 8.33
C VAL A 245 -11.30 6.67 9.46
N VAL A 246 -10.01 6.58 9.17
CA VAL A 246 -8.98 6.23 10.15
C VAL A 246 -7.80 7.19 10.06
N ILE A 247 -7.21 7.51 11.21
CA ILE A 247 -5.96 8.26 11.31
C ILE A 247 -4.85 7.25 11.55
N LEU A 248 -3.81 7.29 10.73
CA LEU A 248 -2.66 6.39 10.79
C LEU A 248 -1.37 7.19 10.91
N ASP A 249 -0.45 6.64 11.69
CA ASP A 249 0.93 7.10 11.71
C ASP A 249 1.67 6.67 10.44
N ILE A 250 2.71 7.42 10.10
CA ILE A 250 3.62 7.05 9.01
C ILE A 250 4.64 6.04 9.54
N ASP A 251 4.75 4.91 8.87
CA ASP A 251 5.77 3.90 9.15
C ASP A 251 7.01 4.17 8.27
N ASN A 252 8.08 4.57 8.90
CA ASN A 252 9.38 4.76 8.26
C ASN A 252 10.27 3.51 8.32
N ASP A 253 9.86 2.45 9.01
CA ASP A 253 10.70 1.27 9.24
C ASP A 253 10.47 0.14 8.23
N GLY A 254 9.25 0.02 7.69
CA GLY A 254 8.83 -1.09 6.86
C GLY A 254 8.71 -2.40 7.65
N PHE A 255 8.85 -3.54 6.99
CA PHE A 255 8.68 -4.80 7.70
C PHE A 255 9.74 -4.98 8.80
N ASN A 256 9.29 -5.46 9.94
CA ASN A 256 10.15 -5.68 11.09
C ASN A 256 9.93 -7.09 11.67
N LYS A 257 11.04 -7.77 12.02
CA LYS A 257 11.01 -9.06 12.69
C LYS A 257 11.04 -8.87 14.21
N LYS A 258 9.88 -8.64 14.82
CA LYS A 258 9.78 -8.65 16.28
C LYS A 258 9.55 -10.07 16.77
N ARG A 259 10.47 -10.61 17.61
CA ARG A 259 10.13 -11.76 18.44
C ARG A 259 9.18 -11.28 19.54
N LYS A 260 7.98 -11.89 19.66
CA LYS A 260 7.29 -11.85 20.95
C LYS A 260 8.19 -12.61 21.93
N LYS A 261 8.66 -11.90 22.95
CA LYS A 261 9.27 -12.53 24.12
C LYS A 261 8.23 -13.37 24.83
#